data_333db1f3569c5958d9f33ec719078a15
#
_entry.id   333db1f3569c5958d9f33ec719078a15
#
_cell.length_a   1.000
_cell.length_b   1.000
_cell.length_c   1.000
_cell.angle_alpha   90.00
_cell.angle_beta   90.00
_cell.angle_gamma   90.00
#
_symmetry.space_group_name_H-M   'P 1'
#
loop_
_entity.id
_entity.type
_entity.pdbx_description
1 polymer ?
#
loop_
_entity_poly.entity_id
_entity_poly.type
_entity_poly.pdbx_seq_one_letter_code
_entity_poly.pdbx_strand_id
1 'polypeptide(L)'
;SQDHKRAYDGNLGPNTGGMGAFCPSPKYTPEIAKECMEKIFLPTVAALKAEGRPFKGVIYFGLMLTKDGPKVVEYNARFGDPETQPLLSMLDSDLMDIFEACVNGTLDQVEVKWKDGAACCIVLASGGYPVKYQSGYPISGLEEAGKSATVFHAGTKRQEDGTIVTAGGRVLGVTALGADLDEAISNAYAACAPITFQDMHMRKDIGKV
;
A
#
# COMPACT_ATOMS: atom_id res chain seq x y z
N SER A 1 2.31 7.64 1.40
CA SER A 1 3.01 6.46 0.84
C SER A 1 3.33 6.67 -0.63
N GLN A 2 4.30 5.93 -1.14
CA GLN A 2 4.65 5.90 -2.55
C GLN A 2 4.54 4.48 -3.08
N ASP A 3 3.82 4.32 -4.21
CA ASP A 3 3.58 3.05 -4.88
C ASP A 3 4.47 2.88 -6.12
N HIS A 4 4.69 1.63 -6.52
CA HIS A 4 5.44 1.23 -7.70
C HIS A 4 4.52 0.51 -8.68
N LYS A 5 4.00 1.26 -9.65
CA LYS A 5 2.95 0.77 -10.58
C LYS A 5 3.44 -0.20 -11.66
N ARG A 6 4.71 -0.13 -12.06
CA ARG A 6 5.23 -0.98 -13.13
C ARG A 6 5.56 -2.38 -12.63
N ALA A 7 5.34 -3.37 -13.51
CA ALA A 7 5.50 -4.80 -13.17
C ALA A 7 6.93 -5.21 -12.88
N TYR A 8 7.92 -4.60 -13.51
CA TYR A 8 9.33 -5.03 -13.47
C TYR A 8 10.25 -3.96 -12.91
N ASP A 9 11.44 -4.38 -12.47
CA ASP A 9 12.52 -3.52 -12.00
C ASP A 9 12.83 -2.41 -13.02
N GLY A 10 13.35 -1.29 -12.55
CA GLY A 10 13.65 -0.13 -13.39
C GLY A 10 12.41 0.57 -13.96
N ASN A 11 11.24 0.37 -13.36
CA ASN A 11 9.95 0.88 -13.83
C ASN A 11 9.62 0.43 -15.26
N LEU A 12 9.91 -0.82 -15.59
CA LEU A 12 9.64 -1.42 -16.88
C LEU A 12 8.35 -2.27 -16.87
N GLY A 13 7.90 -2.66 -18.06
CA GLY A 13 6.71 -3.50 -18.25
C GLY A 13 5.38 -2.75 -18.15
N PRO A 14 4.27 -3.46 -18.10
CA PRO A 14 2.93 -2.88 -18.01
C PRO A 14 2.66 -2.25 -16.63
N ASN A 15 1.68 -1.35 -16.56
CA ASN A 15 1.12 -0.89 -15.31
C ASN A 15 0.36 -2.03 -14.61
N THR A 16 0.40 -2.03 -13.28
CA THR A 16 -0.25 -3.00 -12.41
C THR A 16 -1.13 -2.28 -11.39
N GLY A 17 -1.73 -3.04 -10.48
CA GLY A 17 -2.37 -2.48 -9.28
C GLY A 17 -1.37 -1.95 -8.24
N GLY A 18 -0.07 -2.17 -8.42
CA GLY A 18 1.02 -1.84 -7.51
C GLY A 18 1.83 -3.08 -7.15
N MET A 19 3.15 -2.98 -7.26
CA MET A 19 4.12 -4.06 -6.96
C MET A 19 4.80 -3.89 -5.61
N GLY A 20 4.40 -2.87 -4.87
CA GLY A 20 4.89 -2.55 -3.55
C GLY A 20 4.77 -1.07 -3.26
N ALA A 21 4.77 -0.73 -1.99
CA ALA A 21 4.68 0.65 -1.52
C ALA A 21 5.47 0.84 -0.23
N PHE A 22 5.81 2.08 0.08
CA PHE A 22 6.48 2.43 1.32
C PHE A 22 5.95 3.73 1.91
N CYS A 23 6.13 3.93 3.18
CA CYS A 23 5.67 5.08 3.93
C CYS A 23 6.67 5.41 5.07
N PRO A 24 7.02 6.71 5.27
CA PRO A 24 6.64 7.87 4.47
C PRO A 24 7.40 7.96 3.14
N SER A 25 6.87 8.71 2.17
CA SER A 25 7.61 9.04 0.96
C SER A 25 8.50 10.27 1.20
N PRO A 26 9.83 10.19 0.98
CA PRO A 26 10.71 11.35 1.13
C PRO A 26 10.43 12.47 0.12
N LYS A 27 9.71 12.16 -0.95
CA LYS A 27 9.28 13.16 -1.96
C LYS A 27 8.05 13.94 -1.54
N TYR A 28 7.30 13.48 -0.55
CA TYR A 28 6.11 14.17 -0.03
C TYR A 28 6.49 15.04 1.16
N THR A 29 7.14 16.17 0.87
CA THR A 29 7.62 17.13 1.88
C THR A 29 6.46 17.91 2.51
N PRO A 30 6.68 18.57 3.67
CA PRO A 30 5.68 19.43 4.28
C PRO A 30 5.13 20.51 3.35
N GLU A 31 5.97 21.09 2.47
CA GLU A 31 5.57 22.09 1.50
C GLU A 31 4.62 21.51 0.45
N ILE A 32 4.94 20.32 -0.08
CA ILE A 32 4.08 19.61 -1.02
C ILE A 32 2.78 19.18 -0.34
N ALA A 33 2.84 18.72 0.90
CA ALA A 33 1.65 18.35 1.68
C ALA A 33 0.71 19.57 1.85
N LYS A 34 1.26 20.74 2.18
CA LYS A 34 0.49 21.99 2.28
C LYS A 34 -0.14 22.36 0.93
N GLU A 35 0.63 22.31 -0.15
CA GLU A 35 0.12 22.60 -1.50
C GLU A 35 -1.01 21.63 -1.90
N CYS A 36 -0.85 20.33 -1.64
CA CYS A 36 -1.90 19.33 -1.89
C CYS A 36 -3.16 19.61 -1.06
N MET A 37 -3.00 19.97 0.21
CA MET A 37 -4.12 20.31 1.09
C MET A 37 -4.92 21.48 0.53
N GLU A 38 -4.22 22.58 0.21
CA GLU A 38 -4.85 23.83 -0.21
C GLU A 38 -5.44 23.77 -1.64
N LYS A 39 -4.73 23.12 -2.57
CA LYS A 39 -5.09 23.14 -3.99
C LYS A 39 -5.87 21.91 -4.46
N ILE A 40 -5.82 20.80 -3.72
CA ILE A 40 -6.41 19.53 -4.15
C ILE A 40 -7.42 19.00 -3.12
N PHE A 41 -7.00 18.75 -1.88
CA PHE A 41 -7.83 17.99 -0.94
C PHE A 41 -9.04 18.80 -0.47
N LEU A 42 -8.83 19.99 0.06
CA LEU A 42 -9.91 20.86 0.51
C LEU A 42 -10.87 21.25 -0.62
N PRO A 43 -10.38 21.67 -1.81
CA PRO A 43 -11.27 21.95 -2.94
C PRO A 43 -12.08 20.74 -3.40
N THR A 44 -11.51 19.55 -3.41
CA THR A 44 -12.23 18.32 -3.76
C THR A 44 -13.39 18.03 -2.80
N VAL A 45 -13.14 18.09 -1.49
CA VAL A 45 -14.18 17.86 -0.48
C VAL A 45 -15.25 18.95 -0.56
N ALA A 46 -14.88 20.21 -0.76
CA ALA A 46 -15.79 21.30 -0.93
C ALA A 46 -16.68 21.15 -2.18
N ALA A 47 -16.09 20.72 -3.30
CA ALA A 47 -16.83 20.45 -4.53
C ALA A 47 -17.84 19.31 -4.37
N LEU A 48 -17.47 18.20 -3.74
CA LEU A 48 -18.39 17.11 -3.44
C LEU A 48 -19.58 17.57 -2.59
N LYS A 49 -19.31 18.43 -1.61
CA LYS A 49 -20.39 19.02 -0.78
C LYS A 49 -21.28 19.96 -1.59
N ALA A 50 -20.72 20.79 -2.46
CA ALA A 50 -21.48 21.72 -3.32
C ALA A 50 -22.37 20.99 -4.32
N GLU A 51 -21.91 19.85 -4.83
CA GLU A 51 -22.69 18.95 -5.71
C GLU A 51 -23.80 18.16 -4.98
N GLY A 52 -24.02 18.39 -3.68
CA GLY A 52 -25.01 17.66 -2.88
C GLY A 52 -24.60 16.22 -2.56
N ARG A 53 -23.33 15.89 -2.66
CA ARG A 53 -22.74 14.55 -2.43
C ARG A 53 -21.64 14.61 -1.37
N PRO A 54 -21.94 15.05 -0.13
CA PRO A 54 -20.93 15.12 0.93
C PRO A 54 -20.33 13.73 1.16
N PHE A 55 -19.01 13.64 1.16
CA PHE A 55 -18.29 12.39 1.32
C PHE A 55 -17.90 12.18 2.79
N LYS A 56 -18.11 10.97 3.29
CA LYS A 56 -17.57 10.48 4.57
C LYS A 56 -16.83 9.17 4.31
N GLY A 57 -15.62 9.05 4.83
CA GLY A 57 -14.77 7.88 4.63
C GLY A 57 -13.38 8.26 4.15
N VAL A 58 -12.73 7.36 3.43
CA VAL A 58 -11.36 7.53 2.93
C VAL A 58 -11.39 7.93 1.46
N ILE A 59 -10.81 9.07 1.14
CA ILE A 59 -10.45 9.43 -0.23
C ILE A 59 -8.93 9.26 -0.37
N TYR A 60 -8.50 8.35 -1.21
CA TYR A 60 -7.10 8.20 -1.58
C TYR A 60 -6.84 8.92 -2.90
N PHE A 61 -5.94 9.90 -2.85
CA PHE A 61 -5.55 10.70 -4.01
C PHE A 61 -4.29 10.11 -4.63
N GLY A 62 -4.40 9.52 -5.82
CA GLY A 62 -3.25 9.19 -6.64
C GLY A 62 -2.65 10.46 -7.24
N LEU A 63 -1.48 10.85 -6.76
CA LEU A 63 -0.83 12.10 -7.16
C LEU A 63 0.43 11.83 -7.98
N MET A 64 0.67 12.71 -8.96
CA MET A 64 1.91 12.81 -9.69
C MET A 64 2.59 14.14 -9.36
N LEU A 65 3.82 14.08 -8.85
CA LEU A 65 4.64 15.28 -8.65
C LEU A 65 5.27 15.66 -9.99
N THR A 66 4.89 16.82 -10.50
CA THR A 66 5.38 17.34 -11.78
C THR A 66 6.18 18.64 -11.56
N LYS A 67 6.86 19.12 -12.59
CA LYS A 67 7.53 20.44 -12.56
C LYS A 67 6.58 21.61 -12.28
N ASP A 68 5.27 21.42 -12.55
CA ASP A 68 4.23 22.41 -12.35
C ASP A 68 3.39 22.13 -11.08
N GLY A 69 3.99 21.45 -10.09
CA GLY A 69 3.38 21.04 -8.83
C GLY A 69 2.65 19.68 -8.88
N PRO A 70 1.98 19.30 -7.80
CA PRO A 70 1.23 18.05 -7.71
C PRO A 70 0.00 18.07 -8.63
N LYS A 71 -0.23 16.95 -9.33
CA LYS A 71 -1.39 16.73 -10.21
C LYS A 71 -2.11 15.46 -9.80
N VAL A 72 -3.45 15.48 -9.83
CA VAL A 72 -4.27 14.31 -9.57
C VAL A 72 -4.29 13.40 -10.79
N VAL A 73 -3.97 12.14 -10.58
CA VAL A 73 -4.06 11.07 -11.58
C VAL A 73 -5.39 10.34 -11.44
N GLU A 74 -5.75 10.01 -10.19
CA GLU A 74 -6.98 9.29 -9.88
C GLU A 74 -7.47 9.59 -8.45
N TYR A 75 -8.74 9.29 -8.22
CA TYR A 75 -9.37 9.25 -6.90
C TYR A 75 -9.80 7.81 -6.61
N ASN A 76 -9.57 7.37 -5.38
CA ASN A 76 -10.12 6.12 -4.89
C ASN A 76 -10.96 6.40 -3.63
N ALA A 77 -12.21 5.93 -3.60
CA ALA A 77 -13.13 6.09 -2.47
C ALA A 77 -12.90 4.97 -1.42
N ARG A 78 -11.65 4.64 -1.16
CA ARG A 78 -11.17 3.61 -0.25
C ARG A 78 -9.67 3.78 -0.04
N PHE A 79 -9.10 3.06 0.91
CA PHE A 79 -7.65 2.99 1.04
C PHE A 79 -6.99 2.42 -0.23
N GLY A 80 -5.76 2.85 -0.51
CA GLY A 80 -4.95 2.31 -1.60
C GLY A 80 -4.53 0.85 -1.37
N ASP A 81 -4.18 0.15 -2.41
CA ASP A 81 -3.62 -1.20 -2.36
C ASP A 81 -2.52 -1.31 -3.43
N PRO A 82 -1.22 -1.39 -3.05
CA PRO A 82 -0.70 -1.88 -1.76
C PRO A 82 -0.32 -0.79 -0.73
N GLU A 83 -0.86 0.42 -0.80
CA GLU A 83 -0.46 1.53 0.08
C GLU A 83 -1.01 1.40 1.50
N THR A 84 -2.15 0.73 1.69
CA THR A 84 -2.78 0.49 3.00
C THR A 84 -1.87 -0.29 3.94
N GLN A 85 -1.18 -1.30 3.42
CA GLN A 85 -0.36 -2.19 4.20
C GLN A 85 0.76 -1.45 4.94
N PRO A 86 1.65 -0.67 4.29
CA PRO A 86 2.65 0.10 5.01
C PRO A 86 2.04 1.26 5.79
N LEU A 87 1.01 1.95 5.27
CA LEU A 87 0.39 3.08 5.94
C LEU A 87 -0.21 2.70 7.30
N LEU A 88 -1.09 1.69 7.33
CA LEU A 88 -1.75 1.29 8.58
C LEU A 88 -0.81 0.55 9.53
N SER A 89 0.28 -0.03 9.06
CA SER A 89 1.34 -0.56 9.93
C SER A 89 2.06 0.54 10.72
N MET A 90 2.08 1.77 10.20
CA MET A 90 2.61 2.95 10.88
C MET A 90 1.59 3.63 11.80
N LEU A 91 0.31 3.28 11.73
CA LEU A 91 -0.70 3.87 12.60
C LEU A 91 -0.49 3.41 14.05
N ASP A 92 -0.52 4.36 14.99
CA ASP A 92 -0.41 4.12 16.43
C ASP A 92 -1.75 4.33 17.16
N SER A 93 -2.70 4.99 16.52
CA SER A 93 -4.07 5.14 17.01
C SER A 93 -4.92 3.92 16.69
N ASP A 94 -5.98 3.68 17.49
CA ASP A 94 -7.00 2.69 17.13
C ASP A 94 -7.75 3.13 15.87
N LEU A 95 -7.74 2.27 14.84
CA LEU A 95 -8.39 2.56 13.56
C LEU A 95 -9.92 2.61 13.71
N MET A 96 -10.50 1.87 14.66
CA MET A 96 -11.94 1.85 14.89
C MET A 96 -12.44 3.18 15.44
N ASP A 97 -11.70 3.79 16.37
CA ASP A 97 -12.00 5.12 16.90
C ASP A 97 -12.00 6.18 15.79
N ILE A 98 -11.05 6.08 14.84
CA ILE A 98 -10.98 6.95 13.68
C ILE A 98 -12.21 6.75 12.76
N PHE A 99 -12.61 5.50 12.53
CA PHE A 99 -13.78 5.20 11.71
C PHE A 99 -15.08 5.69 12.35
N GLU A 100 -15.26 5.47 13.64
CA GLU A 100 -16.43 5.98 14.38
C GLU A 100 -16.49 7.51 14.34
N ALA A 101 -15.37 8.18 14.57
CA ALA A 101 -15.31 9.63 14.49
C ALA A 101 -15.62 10.14 13.07
N CYS A 102 -15.14 9.45 12.04
CA CYS A 102 -15.42 9.79 10.65
C CYS A 102 -16.93 9.69 10.35
N VAL A 103 -17.58 8.60 10.76
CA VAL A 103 -19.03 8.39 10.57
C VAL A 103 -19.86 9.43 11.33
N ASN A 104 -19.45 9.72 12.58
CA ASN A 104 -20.13 10.68 13.45
C ASN A 104 -19.87 12.15 13.04
N GLY A 105 -18.86 12.41 12.21
CA GLY A 105 -18.46 13.77 11.82
C GLY A 105 -17.72 14.53 12.91
N THR A 106 -16.98 13.81 13.75
CA THR A 106 -16.21 14.33 14.90
C THR A 106 -14.70 14.04 14.75
N LEU A 107 -14.24 13.80 13.52
CA LEU A 107 -12.84 13.45 13.26
C LEU A 107 -11.85 14.56 13.63
N ASP A 108 -12.29 15.81 13.62
CA ASP A 108 -11.56 16.99 14.08
C ASP A 108 -11.29 17.01 15.59
N GLN A 109 -11.96 16.14 16.35
CA GLN A 109 -11.81 15.98 17.80
C GLN A 109 -10.90 14.78 18.17
N VAL A 110 -10.44 14.02 17.19
CA VAL A 110 -9.58 12.83 17.38
C VAL A 110 -8.15 13.16 16.97
N GLU A 111 -7.21 12.92 17.88
CA GLU A 111 -5.78 12.96 17.58
C GLU A 111 -5.36 11.65 16.92
N VAL A 112 -4.96 11.70 15.64
CA VAL A 112 -4.42 10.55 14.92
C VAL A 112 -2.90 10.49 15.11
N LYS A 113 -2.43 9.44 15.75
CA LYS A 113 -1.00 9.24 16.08
C LYS A 113 -0.37 8.23 15.12
N TRP A 114 0.89 8.49 14.80
CA TRP A 114 1.71 7.65 13.93
C TRP A 114 2.98 7.24 14.67
N LYS A 115 3.45 6.02 14.38
CA LYS A 115 4.73 5.53 14.86
C LYS A 115 5.87 6.28 14.17
N ASP A 116 6.99 6.41 14.88
CA ASP A 116 8.24 6.84 14.27
C ASP A 116 8.81 5.75 13.35
N GLY A 117 9.66 6.16 12.39
CA GLY A 117 10.32 5.26 11.44
C GLY A 117 9.61 5.16 10.10
N ALA A 118 9.65 3.99 9.50
CA ALA A 118 9.10 3.72 8.18
C ALA A 118 8.55 2.30 8.05
N ALA A 119 7.74 2.10 7.00
CA ALA A 119 7.22 0.79 6.61
C ALA A 119 7.39 0.57 5.10
N CYS A 120 7.68 -0.67 4.70
CA CYS A 120 7.76 -1.07 3.30
C CYS A 120 6.96 -2.36 3.09
N CYS A 121 6.14 -2.38 2.03
CA CYS A 121 5.38 -3.53 1.57
C CYS A 121 5.92 -4.00 0.22
N ILE A 122 6.33 -5.27 0.13
CA ILE A 122 6.72 -5.93 -1.11
C ILE A 122 5.57 -6.81 -1.57
N VAL A 123 5.13 -6.64 -2.81
CA VAL A 123 4.10 -7.50 -3.40
C VAL A 123 4.74 -8.71 -4.06
N LEU A 124 4.30 -9.91 -3.65
CA LEU A 124 4.61 -11.16 -4.33
C LEU A 124 3.45 -11.49 -5.27
N ALA A 125 3.75 -11.60 -6.55
CA ALA A 125 2.77 -11.78 -7.63
C ALA A 125 2.96 -13.12 -8.33
N SER A 126 1.90 -13.61 -8.98
CA SER A 126 1.96 -14.75 -9.90
C SER A 126 2.72 -14.36 -11.16
N GLY A 127 3.52 -15.28 -11.70
CA GLY A 127 4.28 -15.08 -12.93
C GLY A 127 3.36 -14.75 -14.12
N GLY A 128 3.72 -13.68 -14.84
CA GLY A 128 2.92 -13.16 -15.94
C GLY A 128 1.87 -12.09 -15.58
N TYR A 129 1.67 -11.83 -14.26
CA TYR A 129 0.85 -10.69 -13.84
C TYR A 129 1.41 -9.36 -14.40
N PRO A 130 0.58 -8.40 -14.90
CA PRO A 130 -0.89 -8.35 -14.81
C PRO A 130 -1.61 -8.96 -16.04
N VAL A 131 -0.90 -9.54 -17.01
CA VAL A 131 -1.48 -9.92 -18.31
C VAL A 131 -2.13 -11.29 -18.25
N LYS A 132 -1.33 -12.34 -17.99
CA LYS A 132 -1.83 -13.72 -17.91
C LYS A 132 -1.00 -14.50 -16.90
N TYR A 133 -1.66 -15.13 -15.95
CA TYR A 133 -1.02 -15.92 -14.90
C TYR A 133 -1.86 -17.17 -14.58
N GLN A 134 -1.22 -18.14 -13.95
CA GLN A 134 -1.88 -19.34 -13.43
C GLN A 134 -2.01 -19.22 -11.91
N SER A 135 -2.94 -19.99 -11.33
CA SER A 135 -3.24 -20.03 -9.91
C SER A 135 -3.31 -21.49 -9.42
N GLY A 136 -3.42 -21.66 -8.11
CA GLY A 136 -3.55 -22.98 -7.48
C GLY A 136 -2.21 -23.55 -7.00
N TYR A 137 -1.13 -22.78 -7.07
CA TYR A 137 0.18 -23.23 -6.61
C TYR A 137 0.30 -23.11 -5.08
N PRO A 138 0.76 -24.15 -4.38
CA PRO A 138 1.01 -24.10 -2.95
C PRO A 138 2.01 -23.00 -2.58
N ILE A 139 1.74 -22.32 -1.48
CA ILE A 139 2.62 -21.27 -0.94
C ILE A 139 3.30 -21.83 0.32
N SER A 140 4.62 -21.74 0.39
CA SER A 140 5.42 -22.13 1.56
C SER A 140 6.14 -20.92 2.18
N GLY A 141 6.64 -21.11 3.41
CA GLY A 141 7.44 -20.09 4.11
C GLY A 141 6.64 -18.99 4.80
N LEU A 142 5.30 -19.03 4.81
CA LEU A 142 4.45 -18.01 5.41
C LEU A 142 4.69 -17.85 6.92
N GLU A 143 4.81 -18.95 7.64
CA GLU A 143 5.05 -18.95 9.09
C GLU A 143 6.39 -18.32 9.44
N GLU A 144 7.44 -18.64 8.68
CA GLU A 144 8.78 -18.08 8.91
C GLU A 144 8.80 -16.58 8.63
N ALA A 145 8.22 -16.14 7.51
CA ALA A 145 8.07 -14.73 7.17
C ALA A 145 7.28 -13.96 8.24
N GLY A 146 6.23 -14.57 8.77
CA GLY A 146 5.37 -14.00 9.81
C GLY A 146 6.05 -13.72 11.15
N LYS A 147 7.27 -14.26 11.38
CA LYS A 147 8.06 -13.98 12.60
C LYS A 147 8.67 -12.57 12.60
N SER A 148 8.95 -12.00 11.44
CA SER A 148 9.66 -10.73 11.29
C SER A 148 8.87 -9.65 10.53
N ALA A 149 7.76 -10.02 9.88
CA ALA A 149 6.94 -9.11 9.08
C ALA A 149 5.46 -9.51 9.16
N THR A 150 4.58 -8.58 8.77
CA THR A 150 3.17 -8.89 8.56
C THR A 150 2.98 -9.38 7.12
N VAL A 151 2.46 -10.59 6.96
CA VAL A 151 2.15 -11.16 5.65
C VAL A 151 0.65 -11.00 5.38
N PHE A 152 0.30 -10.05 4.53
CA PHE A 152 -1.07 -9.82 4.11
C PHE A 152 -1.44 -10.74 2.94
N HIS A 153 -2.54 -11.47 3.10
CA HIS A 153 -3.12 -12.30 2.04
C HIS A 153 -3.95 -11.44 1.08
N ALA A 154 -3.63 -11.50 -0.21
CA ALA A 154 -4.41 -10.89 -1.29
C ALA A 154 -5.05 -11.99 -2.14
N GLY A 155 -4.46 -12.32 -3.29
CA GLY A 155 -4.94 -13.40 -4.14
C GLY A 155 -4.51 -14.79 -3.63
N THR A 156 -5.03 -15.21 -2.49
CA THR A 156 -4.78 -16.54 -1.90
C THR A 156 -6.10 -17.26 -1.60
N LYS A 157 -6.03 -18.58 -1.51
CA LYS A 157 -7.15 -19.44 -1.11
C LYS A 157 -6.64 -20.54 -0.19
N ARG A 158 -7.40 -20.86 0.86
CA ARG A 158 -7.17 -22.06 1.69
C ARG A 158 -7.93 -23.23 1.09
N GLN A 159 -7.25 -24.35 0.90
CA GLN A 159 -7.84 -25.64 0.47
C GLN A 159 -8.42 -26.38 1.66
N GLU A 160 -9.15 -27.49 1.39
CA GLU A 160 -9.79 -28.32 2.42
C GLU A 160 -8.77 -28.96 3.37
N ASP A 161 -7.60 -29.31 2.85
CA ASP A 161 -6.47 -29.86 3.63
C ASP A 161 -5.70 -28.78 4.44
N GLY A 162 -6.11 -27.54 4.38
CA GLY A 162 -5.47 -26.41 5.07
C GLY A 162 -4.35 -25.72 4.27
N THR A 163 -3.95 -26.26 3.12
CA THR A 163 -2.89 -25.69 2.27
C THR A 163 -3.33 -24.32 1.73
N ILE A 164 -2.44 -23.34 1.82
CA ILE A 164 -2.65 -22.03 1.19
C ILE A 164 -2.08 -22.06 -0.22
N VAL A 165 -2.89 -21.66 -1.19
CA VAL A 165 -2.50 -21.62 -2.62
C VAL A 165 -2.71 -20.24 -3.23
N THR A 166 -2.00 -19.98 -4.33
CA THR A 166 -2.21 -18.77 -5.14
C THR A 166 -3.60 -18.78 -5.77
N ALA A 167 -4.29 -17.63 -5.77
CA ALA A 167 -5.66 -17.49 -6.31
C ALA A 167 -5.87 -16.14 -7.03
N GLY A 168 -4.79 -15.43 -7.35
CA GLY A 168 -4.86 -14.12 -8.00
C GLY A 168 -3.53 -13.65 -8.57
N GLY A 169 -3.52 -12.48 -9.18
CA GLY A 169 -2.32 -11.88 -9.75
C GLY A 169 -1.36 -11.39 -8.69
N ARG A 170 -1.80 -10.47 -7.81
CA ARG A 170 -1.08 -10.13 -6.58
C ARG A 170 -1.49 -11.12 -5.50
N VAL A 171 -0.52 -11.86 -4.97
CA VAL A 171 -0.76 -13.02 -4.08
C VAL A 171 -0.61 -12.62 -2.63
N LEU A 172 0.52 -11.98 -2.27
CA LEU A 172 0.84 -11.56 -0.91
C LEU A 172 1.39 -10.14 -0.90
N GLY A 173 1.19 -9.42 0.21
CA GLY A 173 1.90 -8.21 0.56
C GLY A 173 2.71 -8.44 1.84
N VAL A 174 4.03 -8.46 1.73
CA VAL A 174 4.93 -8.64 2.88
C VAL A 174 5.38 -7.29 3.38
N THR A 175 4.97 -6.92 4.59
CA THR A 175 5.18 -5.57 5.13
C THR A 175 6.01 -5.62 6.40
N ALA A 176 7.12 -4.88 6.40
CA ALA A 176 7.98 -4.74 7.57
C ALA A 176 8.17 -3.27 7.94
N LEU A 177 8.47 -3.05 9.22
CA LEU A 177 8.83 -1.76 9.81
C LEU A 177 10.35 -1.65 9.92
N GLY A 178 10.83 -0.41 10.01
CA GLY A 178 12.22 -0.08 10.31
C GLY A 178 12.31 1.29 10.98
N ALA A 179 13.43 1.57 11.64
CA ALA A 179 13.69 2.88 12.23
C ALA A 179 13.80 3.98 11.16
N ASP A 180 14.15 3.57 9.95
CA ASP A 180 14.14 4.40 8.75
C ASP A 180 13.71 3.60 7.51
N LEU A 181 13.66 4.26 6.36
CA LEU A 181 13.19 3.65 5.13
C LEU A 181 14.12 2.53 4.63
N ASP A 182 15.43 2.68 4.77
CA ASP A 182 16.40 1.69 4.31
C ASP A 182 16.29 0.40 5.13
N GLU A 183 16.13 0.53 6.44
CA GLU A 183 15.90 -0.61 7.33
C GLU A 183 14.53 -1.27 7.03
N ALA A 184 13.45 -0.51 6.85
CA ALA A 184 12.14 -1.06 6.50
C ALA A 184 12.18 -1.85 5.18
N ILE A 185 12.89 -1.35 4.16
CA ILE A 185 13.10 -2.03 2.88
C ILE A 185 13.88 -3.33 3.09
N SER A 186 15.02 -3.26 3.81
CA SER A 186 15.86 -4.42 4.09
C SER A 186 15.09 -5.53 4.81
N ASN A 187 14.33 -5.15 5.85
CA ASN A 187 13.51 -6.06 6.64
C ASN A 187 12.40 -6.71 5.79
N ALA A 188 11.72 -5.93 4.94
CA ALA A 188 10.67 -6.45 4.07
C ALA A 188 11.21 -7.49 3.06
N TYR A 189 12.36 -7.22 2.42
CA TYR A 189 12.99 -8.18 1.52
C TYR A 189 13.51 -9.41 2.25
N ALA A 190 14.09 -9.26 3.43
CA ALA A 190 14.53 -10.39 4.26
C ALA A 190 13.35 -11.31 4.62
N ALA A 191 12.20 -10.73 4.95
CA ALA A 191 10.99 -11.47 5.24
C ALA A 191 10.37 -12.14 4.00
N CYS A 192 10.61 -11.65 2.79
CA CYS A 192 10.20 -12.32 1.56
C CYS A 192 11.01 -13.58 1.26
N ALA A 193 12.26 -13.67 1.71
CA ALA A 193 13.19 -14.72 1.31
C ALA A 193 12.71 -16.17 1.56
N PRO A 194 12.06 -16.51 2.68
CA PRO A 194 11.54 -17.86 2.91
C PRO A 194 10.28 -18.20 2.11
N ILE A 195 9.56 -17.21 1.55
CA ILE A 195 8.31 -17.43 0.84
C ILE A 195 8.58 -17.94 -0.57
N THR A 196 7.95 -19.04 -0.95
CA THR A 196 8.05 -19.58 -2.30
C THR A 196 6.71 -20.11 -2.80
N PHE A 197 6.45 -19.93 -4.09
CA PHE A 197 5.43 -20.60 -4.88
C PHE A 197 5.87 -20.61 -6.35
N GLN A 198 5.28 -21.50 -7.16
CA GLN A 198 5.67 -21.64 -8.55
C GLN A 198 5.45 -20.35 -9.33
N ASP A 199 6.43 -19.97 -10.15
CA ASP A 199 6.43 -18.75 -10.99
C ASP A 199 6.26 -17.45 -10.18
N MET A 200 6.70 -17.44 -8.92
CA MET A 200 6.67 -16.24 -8.08
C MET A 200 7.46 -15.08 -8.73
N HIS A 201 6.83 -13.93 -8.78
CA HIS A 201 7.43 -12.68 -9.24
C HIS A 201 7.32 -11.59 -8.18
N MET A 202 8.41 -10.86 -7.96
CA MET A 202 8.46 -9.63 -7.18
C MET A 202 9.48 -8.68 -7.76
N ARG A 203 9.32 -7.38 -7.56
CA ARG A 203 10.34 -6.38 -7.87
C ARG A 203 11.42 -6.39 -6.78
N LYS A 204 12.66 -6.06 -7.18
CA LYS A 204 13.84 -5.98 -6.30
C LYS A 204 14.28 -4.55 -6.01
N ASP A 205 13.54 -3.58 -6.52
CA ASP A 205 13.85 -2.15 -6.46
C ASP A 205 12.77 -1.31 -5.78
N ILE A 206 11.86 -1.93 -5.02
CA ILE A 206 10.86 -1.21 -4.23
C ILE A 206 11.57 -0.34 -3.19
N GLY A 207 11.19 0.96 -3.15
CA GLY A 207 11.79 1.95 -2.26
C GLY A 207 13.12 2.54 -2.74
N LYS A 208 13.73 2.02 -3.79
CA LYS A 208 14.88 2.68 -4.45
C LYS A 208 14.33 3.83 -5.30
N VAL A 209 14.50 5.06 -4.81
CA VAL A 209 13.94 6.29 -5.39
C VAL A 209 15.02 7.15 -6.02
#